data_3f7ebd6ac9bfca76839c8c35bfef0278
#
_entry.id   3f7ebd6ac9bfca76839c8c35bfef0278
#
_cell.length_a   1.000
_cell.length_b   1.000
_cell.length_c   1.000
_cell.angle_alpha   90.00
_cell.angle_beta   90.00
_cell.angle_gamma   90.00
#
_symmetry.space_group_name_H-M   'P 1'
#
loop_
_entity.id
_entity.type
_entity.pdbx_description
1 polymer ?
#
loop_
_entity_poly.entity_id
_entity_poly.type
_entity_poly.pdbx_seq_one_letter_code
_entity_poly.pdbx_strand_id
1 'polypeptide(L)'
;MVFTSNPLSLAVTDQSFETWMRDSGHLELLDLHSTVDCDTNPSSSNSTDNSSSLTGGFFIPLISRCLTLLSLLTINPFSKLSTDDFSGPNASWTHSFFADISSFSFPSNSEQARLRVHENVKRYAKNYATLFIFFFACSLYQIPAALIGLVSCLAIWDAIKVASSKWRWDRHPLIWKALIYMAQFASLAILISLNIQKALLFSVCVGYTVIILHSAFRKLTTNQPSSRRHQYNLYGN
;
A
#
# COMPACT_ATOMS: atom_id res chain seq x y z
N MET A 1 18.73 -23.62 -30.90
CA MET A 1 18.72 -22.33 -31.60
C MET A 1 19.17 -21.25 -30.60
N VAL A 2 20.30 -20.62 -30.88
CA VAL A 2 20.82 -19.51 -30.03
C VAL A 2 20.13 -18.24 -30.52
N PHE A 3 19.32 -17.64 -29.67
CA PHE A 3 18.73 -16.31 -29.96
C PHE A 3 19.87 -15.28 -29.90
N THR A 4 20.24 -14.73 -31.03
CA THR A 4 21.09 -13.52 -31.07
C THR A 4 20.24 -12.31 -30.80
N SER A 5 20.68 -11.49 -29.81
CA SER A 5 20.00 -10.22 -29.50
C SER A 5 19.98 -9.32 -30.76
N ASN A 6 18.81 -8.79 -31.10
CA ASN A 6 18.66 -7.88 -32.23
C ASN A 6 19.42 -6.58 -31.92
N PRO A 7 20.41 -6.15 -32.71
CA PRO A 7 21.17 -4.93 -32.47
C PRO A 7 20.33 -3.64 -32.56
N LEU A 8 19.11 -3.73 -33.12
CA LEU A 8 18.14 -2.63 -33.18
C LEU A 8 17.14 -2.63 -32.03
N SER A 9 17.27 -3.55 -31.06
CA SER A 9 16.42 -3.53 -29.86
C SER A 9 16.80 -2.34 -28.97
N LEU A 10 15.89 -1.39 -28.81
CA LEU A 10 16.02 -0.34 -27.81
C LEU A 10 16.03 -0.99 -26.42
N ALA A 11 17.15 -0.88 -25.72
CA ALA A 11 17.22 -1.23 -24.29
C ALA A 11 16.51 -0.14 -23.48
N VAL A 12 15.20 -0.29 -23.28
CA VAL A 12 14.43 0.59 -22.41
C VAL A 12 14.62 0.09 -20.98
N THR A 13 14.95 0.99 -20.05
CA THR A 13 15.03 0.62 -18.63
C THR A 13 13.64 0.23 -18.12
N ASP A 14 13.55 -0.75 -17.21
CA ASP A 14 12.29 -1.23 -16.63
C ASP A 14 11.44 -0.07 -16.05
N GLN A 15 12.09 0.89 -15.41
CA GLN A 15 11.42 2.06 -14.87
C GLN A 15 10.81 2.97 -15.95
N SER A 16 11.48 3.18 -17.06
CA SER A 16 10.96 3.96 -18.19
C SER A 16 9.80 3.25 -18.86
N PHE A 17 9.87 1.92 -18.97
CA PHE A 17 8.80 1.10 -19.52
C PHE A 17 7.55 1.13 -18.61
N GLU A 18 7.71 0.97 -17.29
CA GLU A 18 6.60 1.09 -16.33
C GLU A 18 5.94 2.48 -16.36
N THR A 19 6.75 3.53 -16.45
CA THR A 19 6.24 4.91 -16.56
C THR A 19 5.45 5.10 -17.85
N TRP A 20 5.98 4.61 -18.97
CA TRP A 20 5.28 4.67 -20.25
C TRP A 20 3.96 3.88 -20.23
N MET A 21 3.95 2.67 -19.69
CA MET A 21 2.72 1.86 -19.56
C MET A 21 1.64 2.57 -18.73
N ARG A 22 2.05 3.27 -17.67
CA ARG A 22 1.15 4.06 -16.82
C ARG A 22 0.62 5.30 -17.56
N ASP A 23 1.51 6.05 -18.21
CA ASP A 23 1.16 7.29 -18.89
C ASP A 23 0.32 7.05 -20.15
N SER A 24 0.52 5.92 -20.81
CA SER A 24 -0.27 5.49 -21.97
C SER A 24 -1.63 4.88 -21.64
N GLY A 25 -1.89 4.57 -20.34
CA GLY A 25 -3.15 3.94 -19.90
C GLY A 25 -3.23 2.44 -20.19
N HIS A 26 -2.12 1.79 -20.57
CA HIS A 26 -2.12 0.34 -20.84
C HIS A 26 -2.41 -0.50 -19.60
N LEU A 27 -2.01 -0.05 -18.42
CA LEU A 27 -2.28 -0.77 -17.17
C LEU A 27 -3.78 -0.85 -16.89
N GLU A 28 -4.51 0.23 -17.15
CA GLU A 28 -5.96 0.31 -17.00
C GLU A 28 -6.68 -0.56 -18.02
N LEU A 29 -6.18 -0.64 -19.26
CA LEU A 29 -6.72 -1.54 -20.28
C LEU A 29 -6.51 -3.01 -19.90
N LEU A 30 -5.37 -3.39 -19.35
CA LEU A 30 -5.11 -4.73 -18.84
C LEU A 30 -6.04 -5.08 -17.67
N ASP A 31 -6.27 -4.15 -16.75
CA ASP A 31 -7.19 -4.34 -15.63
C ASP A 31 -8.63 -4.52 -16.12
N LEU A 32 -9.06 -3.71 -17.09
CA LEU A 32 -10.39 -3.79 -17.67
C LEU A 32 -10.60 -5.12 -18.44
N HIS A 33 -9.63 -5.53 -19.26
CA HIS A 33 -9.69 -6.76 -20.04
C HIS A 33 -9.83 -7.99 -19.12
N SER A 34 -9.02 -8.05 -18.07
CA SER A 34 -9.10 -9.12 -17.08
C SER A 34 -10.46 -9.18 -16.35
N THR A 35 -11.15 -8.05 -16.25
CA THR A 35 -12.49 -8.00 -15.63
C THR A 35 -13.56 -8.50 -16.60
N VAL A 36 -13.47 -8.14 -17.88
CA VAL A 36 -14.45 -8.53 -18.92
C VAL A 36 -14.36 -10.02 -19.25
N ASP A 37 -13.16 -10.60 -19.31
CA ASP A 37 -12.95 -12.03 -19.57
C ASP A 37 -13.57 -12.91 -18.49
N CYS A 38 -13.69 -12.41 -17.26
CA CYS A 38 -14.33 -13.14 -16.17
C CYS A 38 -15.86 -13.13 -16.27
N ASP A 39 -16.45 -12.05 -16.81
CA ASP A 39 -17.91 -11.94 -16.98
C ASP A 39 -18.42 -12.68 -18.22
N THR A 40 -17.58 -12.85 -19.25
CA THR A 40 -17.95 -13.49 -20.53
C THR A 40 -17.68 -14.99 -20.59
N ASN A 41 -16.88 -15.56 -19.70
CA ASN A 41 -16.63 -17.00 -19.60
C ASN A 41 -17.09 -17.54 -18.24
N PRO A 42 -18.37 -17.84 -18.03
CA PRO A 42 -18.75 -18.81 -17.02
C PRO A 42 -18.22 -20.17 -17.51
N SER A 43 -17.03 -20.51 -17.02
CA SER A 43 -16.29 -21.76 -17.24
C SER A 43 -17.18 -22.91 -17.76
N SER A 44 -17.06 -23.21 -19.05
CA SER A 44 -17.46 -24.52 -19.56
C SER A 44 -16.39 -25.54 -19.15
N SER A 45 -16.42 -25.96 -17.93
CA SER A 45 -15.86 -27.25 -17.51
C SER A 45 -17.01 -28.25 -17.53
N ASN A 46 -17.22 -28.85 -18.69
CA ASN A 46 -17.94 -30.11 -18.80
C ASN A 46 -17.14 -31.17 -18.03
N SER A 47 -17.51 -31.42 -16.82
CA SER A 47 -17.31 -32.69 -16.15
C SER A 47 -18.68 -33.13 -15.64
N THR A 48 -19.23 -34.06 -16.39
CA THR A 48 -20.36 -34.92 -16.04
C THR A 48 -19.99 -35.67 -14.76
N ASP A 49 -20.51 -35.25 -13.63
CA ASP A 49 -20.75 -36.14 -12.49
C ASP A 49 -21.95 -35.61 -11.70
N ASN A 50 -23.05 -36.30 -11.87
CA ASN A 50 -24.25 -36.21 -11.06
C ASN A 50 -23.96 -36.74 -9.67
N SER A 51 -23.87 -35.85 -8.69
CA SER A 51 -24.31 -36.16 -7.33
C SER A 51 -24.40 -34.86 -6.48
N SER A 52 -25.65 -34.55 -6.15
CA SER A 52 -26.14 -33.82 -4.99
C SER A 52 -25.11 -33.21 -4.03
N SER A 53 -24.93 -31.88 -4.09
CA SER A 53 -24.93 -31.05 -2.88
C SER A 53 -25.09 -29.58 -3.23
N LEU A 54 -26.20 -29.00 -2.86
CA LEU A 54 -26.53 -27.57 -2.90
C LEU A 54 -25.52 -26.70 -2.09
N THR A 55 -24.69 -27.29 -1.30
CA THR A 55 -23.65 -26.64 -0.49
C THR A 55 -22.33 -26.45 -1.25
N GLY A 56 -21.94 -27.33 -2.18
CA GLY A 56 -20.65 -27.26 -2.88
C GLY A 56 -20.53 -26.08 -3.84
N GLY A 57 -21.62 -25.67 -4.49
CA GLY A 57 -21.59 -24.60 -5.50
C GLY A 57 -21.29 -23.20 -4.97
N PHE A 58 -21.56 -22.95 -3.69
CA PHE A 58 -21.31 -21.64 -3.07
C PHE A 58 -19.92 -21.55 -2.42
N PHE A 59 -19.42 -22.66 -1.88
CA PHE A 59 -18.13 -22.68 -1.17
C PHE A 59 -16.91 -22.61 -2.09
N ILE A 60 -16.97 -23.20 -3.28
CA ILE A 60 -15.85 -23.21 -4.23
C ILE A 60 -15.47 -21.79 -4.68
N PRO A 61 -16.38 -20.92 -5.14
CA PRO A 61 -16.03 -19.54 -5.48
C PRO A 61 -15.60 -18.73 -4.26
N LEU A 62 -16.16 -19.00 -3.07
CA LEU A 62 -15.75 -18.33 -1.84
C LEU A 62 -14.31 -18.70 -1.46
N ILE A 63 -13.97 -19.98 -1.50
CA ILE A 63 -12.61 -20.47 -1.22
C ILE A 63 -11.62 -19.88 -2.23
N SER A 64 -11.95 -19.86 -3.52
CA SER A 64 -11.11 -19.26 -4.55
C SER A 64 -10.83 -17.78 -4.27
N ARG A 65 -11.84 -17.02 -3.87
CA ARG A 65 -11.70 -15.60 -3.49
C ARG A 65 -10.85 -15.44 -2.22
N CYS A 66 -11.04 -16.28 -1.23
CA CYS A 66 -10.20 -16.28 -0.03
C CYS A 66 -8.73 -16.61 -0.35
N LEU A 67 -8.48 -17.57 -1.23
CA LEU A 67 -7.12 -17.91 -1.68
C LEU A 67 -6.47 -16.75 -2.45
N THR A 68 -7.23 -16.05 -3.29
CA THR A 68 -6.74 -14.84 -3.96
C THR A 68 -6.35 -13.77 -2.96
N LEU A 69 -7.15 -13.53 -1.92
CA LEU A 69 -6.81 -12.58 -0.85
C LEU A 69 -5.60 -13.03 -0.02
N LEU A 70 -5.51 -14.32 0.29
CA LEU A 70 -4.36 -14.89 1.01
C LEU A 70 -3.06 -14.75 0.19
N SER A 71 -3.13 -14.90 -1.13
CA SER A 71 -1.97 -14.69 -2.00
C SER A 71 -1.44 -13.26 -1.95
N LEU A 72 -2.29 -12.27 -1.61
CA LEU A 72 -1.88 -10.88 -1.43
C LEU A 72 -1.01 -10.67 -0.19
N LEU A 73 -1.12 -11.52 0.84
CA LEU A 73 -0.26 -11.45 2.03
C LEU A 73 1.20 -11.78 1.73
N THR A 74 1.48 -12.51 0.64
CA THR A 74 2.84 -12.83 0.21
C THR A 74 3.51 -11.72 -0.58
N ILE A 75 2.75 -10.69 -0.97
CA ILE A 75 3.25 -9.57 -1.75
C ILE A 75 3.81 -8.51 -0.79
N ASN A 76 4.98 -7.97 -1.13
CA ASN A 76 5.43 -6.73 -0.54
C ASN A 76 4.85 -5.53 -1.34
N PRO A 77 3.77 -4.88 -0.84
CA PRO A 77 3.10 -3.80 -1.58
C PRO A 77 3.98 -2.56 -1.73
N PHE A 78 5.01 -2.43 -0.88
CA PHE A 78 5.90 -1.27 -0.84
C PHE A 78 7.19 -1.47 -1.65
N SER A 79 7.38 -2.63 -2.29
CA SER A 79 8.63 -2.97 -3.01
C SER A 79 8.96 -2.00 -4.16
N LYS A 80 7.95 -1.41 -4.76
CA LYS A 80 8.07 -0.46 -5.88
C LYS A 80 7.83 1.00 -5.47
N LEU A 81 7.73 1.30 -4.18
CA LEU A 81 7.48 2.63 -3.66
C LEU A 81 8.78 3.44 -3.63
N SER A 82 8.74 4.64 -4.19
CA SER A 82 9.84 5.61 -4.20
C SER A 82 9.53 6.82 -3.31
N THR A 83 10.56 7.55 -2.92
CA THR A 83 10.41 8.86 -2.23
C THR A 83 9.64 9.87 -3.07
N ASP A 84 9.72 9.76 -4.40
CA ASP A 84 9.02 10.64 -5.33
C ASP A 84 7.50 10.46 -5.28
N ASP A 85 7.02 9.25 -4.94
CA ASP A 85 5.59 8.97 -4.76
C ASP A 85 4.98 9.77 -3.59
N PHE A 86 5.83 10.21 -2.65
CA PHE A 86 5.43 11.10 -1.55
C PHE A 86 5.59 12.59 -1.87
N SER A 87 6.19 12.97 -3.00
CA SER A 87 6.45 14.37 -3.37
C SER A 87 5.32 14.99 -4.20
N GLY A 88 4.53 14.18 -4.92
CA GLY A 88 3.43 14.62 -5.78
C GLY A 88 2.27 15.30 -5.03
N PRO A 89 1.26 15.85 -5.72
CA PRO A 89 0.05 16.39 -5.10
C PRO A 89 -0.74 15.29 -4.38
N ASN A 90 -1.44 15.66 -3.30
CA ASN A 90 -2.30 14.70 -2.59
C ASN A 90 -3.49 14.31 -3.46
N ALA A 91 -3.76 13.01 -3.56
CA ALA A 91 -4.99 12.53 -4.17
C ALA A 91 -6.21 12.95 -3.30
N SER A 92 -7.26 13.43 -3.96
CA SER A 92 -8.49 13.82 -3.27
C SER A 92 -9.07 12.64 -2.50
N TRP A 93 -9.41 12.86 -1.23
CA TRP A 93 -10.00 11.81 -0.37
C TRP A 93 -11.35 11.32 -0.90
N THR A 94 -12.24 12.25 -1.26
CA THR A 94 -13.63 11.94 -1.65
C THR A 94 -13.73 11.42 -3.08
N HIS A 95 -13.12 12.13 -4.03
CA HIS A 95 -13.29 11.82 -5.46
C HIS A 95 -12.32 10.78 -5.98
N SER A 96 -11.14 10.68 -5.37
CA SER A 96 -10.07 9.82 -5.88
C SER A 96 -9.84 8.60 -4.99
N PHE A 97 -9.69 8.78 -3.68
CA PHE A 97 -9.37 7.69 -2.77
C PHE A 97 -10.61 6.85 -2.47
N PHE A 98 -11.67 7.43 -1.88
CA PHE A 98 -12.90 6.69 -1.60
C PHE A 98 -13.74 6.48 -2.84
N ALA A 99 -13.85 7.47 -3.73
CA ALA A 99 -14.63 7.44 -4.97
C ALA A 99 -16.01 6.75 -4.85
N ASP A 100 -16.65 6.47 -5.99
CA ASP A 100 -17.94 5.76 -6.01
C ASP A 100 -17.75 4.25 -5.86
N ILE A 101 -18.77 3.55 -5.37
CA ILE A 101 -18.80 2.09 -5.21
C ILE A 101 -18.51 1.36 -6.53
N SER A 102 -18.93 1.93 -7.66
CA SER A 102 -18.66 1.41 -9.01
C SER A 102 -17.16 1.33 -9.36
N SER A 103 -16.34 2.11 -8.63
CA SER A 103 -14.87 2.12 -8.78
C SER A 103 -14.17 0.97 -8.08
N PHE A 104 -14.91 0.13 -7.36
CA PHE A 104 -14.39 -1.04 -6.68
C PHE A 104 -14.92 -2.30 -7.33
N SER A 105 -14.08 -3.32 -7.46
CA SER A 105 -14.48 -4.66 -7.88
C SER A 105 -13.52 -5.70 -7.31
N PHE A 106 -14.01 -6.90 -7.10
CA PHE A 106 -13.15 -8.02 -6.72
C PHE A 106 -12.21 -8.36 -7.89
N PRO A 107 -10.90 -8.56 -7.65
CA PRO A 107 -9.99 -8.97 -8.70
C PRO A 107 -10.31 -10.39 -9.18
N SER A 108 -10.25 -10.63 -10.48
CA SER A 108 -10.57 -11.92 -11.10
C SER A 108 -9.51 -12.98 -10.82
N ASN A 109 -8.25 -12.56 -10.70
CA ASN A 109 -7.11 -13.43 -10.46
C ASN A 109 -6.03 -12.74 -9.60
N SER A 110 -5.03 -13.51 -9.14
CA SER A 110 -3.97 -13.01 -8.29
C SER A 110 -3.06 -12.01 -9.00
N GLU A 111 -2.86 -12.14 -10.31
CA GLU A 111 -2.03 -11.22 -11.10
C GLU A 111 -2.69 -9.84 -11.21
N GLN A 112 -3.98 -9.79 -11.47
CA GLN A 112 -4.76 -8.55 -11.46
C GLN A 112 -4.72 -7.90 -10.07
N ALA A 113 -4.89 -8.69 -9.01
CA ALA A 113 -4.80 -8.19 -7.64
C ALA A 113 -3.43 -7.56 -7.34
N ARG A 114 -2.34 -8.22 -7.76
CA ARG A 114 -0.97 -7.72 -7.62
C ARG A 114 -0.77 -6.41 -8.37
N LEU A 115 -1.20 -6.36 -9.63
CA LEU A 115 -1.11 -5.16 -10.46
C LEU A 115 -1.82 -3.98 -9.77
N ARG A 116 -3.07 -4.18 -9.34
CA ARG A 116 -3.85 -3.16 -8.64
C ARG A 116 -3.18 -2.70 -7.35
N VAL A 117 -2.67 -3.63 -6.53
CA VAL A 117 -1.99 -3.31 -5.28
C VAL A 117 -0.78 -2.41 -5.54
N HIS A 118 0.12 -2.79 -6.45
CA HIS A 118 1.32 -2.01 -6.72
C HIS A 118 1.00 -0.61 -7.25
N GLU A 119 0.06 -0.50 -8.20
CA GLU A 119 -0.28 0.79 -8.81
C GLU A 119 -1.06 1.70 -7.84
N ASN A 120 -2.03 1.15 -7.11
CA ASN A 120 -2.80 1.93 -6.16
C ASN A 120 -1.98 2.35 -4.94
N VAL A 121 -1.02 1.52 -4.47
CA VAL A 121 -0.13 1.90 -3.38
C VAL A 121 0.75 3.08 -3.79
N LYS A 122 1.31 3.09 -5.00
CA LYS A 122 2.05 4.25 -5.52
C LYS A 122 1.17 5.49 -5.64
N ARG A 123 0.01 5.35 -6.26
CA ARG A 123 -0.93 6.46 -6.50
C ARG A 123 -1.42 7.12 -5.21
N TYR A 124 -1.70 6.33 -4.18
CA TYR A 124 -2.30 6.77 -2.92
C TYR A 124 -1.34 6.73 -1.73
N ALA A 125 -0.02 6.73 -1.98
CA ALA A 125 1.00 6.60 -0.94
C ALA A 125 0.80 7.57 0.24
N LYS A 126 0.54 8.85 -0.03
CA LYS A 126 0.28 9.87 0.99
C LYS A 126 -1.00 9.63 1.78
N ASN A 127 -2.07 9.23 1.09
CA ASN A 127 -3.35 8.93 1.73
C ASN A 127 -3.19 7.74 2.69
N TYR A 128 -2.47 6.69 2.27
CA TYR A 128 -2.19 5.54 3.14
C TYR A 128 -1.28 5.91 4.32
N ALA A 129 -0.27 6.74 4.13
CA ALA A 129 0.56 7.24 5.23
C ALA A 129 -0.26 8.02 6.25
N THR A 130 -1.15 8.91 5.78
CA THR A 130 -2.07 9.66 6.64
C THR A 130 -3.04 8.74 7.39
N LEU A 131 -3.56 7.73 6.71
CA LEU A 131 -4.46 6.74 7.30
C LEU A 131 -3.76 5.91 8.39
N PHE A 132 -2.50 5.52 8.15
CA PHE A 132 -1.68 4.83 9.13
C PHE A 132 -1.45 5.69 10.39
N ILE A 133 -1.10 6.96 10.21
CA ILE A 133 -0.94 7.92 11.33
C ILE A 133 -2.25 8.07 12.11
N PHE A 134 -3.38 8.13 11.39
CA PHE A 134 -4.69 8.21 12.00
C PHE A 134 -5.01 6.96 12.86
N PHE A 135 -4.79 5.75 12.34
CA PHE A 135 -4.99 4.53 13.12
C PHE A 135 -4.05 4.45 14.32
N PHE A 136 -2.82 4.91 14.18
CA PHE A 136 -1.88 4.97 15.29
C PHE A 136 -2.35 5.95 16.36
N ALA A 137 -2.80 7.15 15.99
CA ALA A 137 -3.36 8.12 16.91
C ALA A 137 -4.61 7.59 17.65
N CYS A 138 -5.51 6.92 16.92
CA CYS A 138 -6.69 6.27 17.53
C CYS A 138 -6.28 5.17 18.50
N SER A 139 -5.25 4.39 18.18
CA SER A 139 -4.73 3.34 19.04
C SER A 139 -4.10 3.90 20.31
N LEU A 140 -3.35 5.00 20.21
CA LEU A 140 -2.79 5.71 21.37
C LEU A 140 -3.89 6.31 22.25
N TYR A 141 -4.96 6.81 21.65
CA TYR A 141 -6.09 7.34 22.41
C TYR A 141 -6.76 6.26 23.28
N GLN A 142 -6.84 5.02 22.79
CA GLN A 142 -7.39 3.90 23.55
C GLN A 142 -6.46 3.40 24.67
N ILE A 143 -5.17 3.71 24.60
CA ILE A 143 -4.15 3.34 25.60
C ILE A 143 -3.50 4.63 26.11
N PRO A 144 -4.15 5.37 27.05
CA PRO A 144 -3.64 6.68 27.50
C PRO A 144 -2.25 6.59 28.14
N ALA A 145 -1.92 5.47 28.77
CA ALA A 145 -0.58 5.21 29.30
C ALA A 145 0.48 5.23 28.17
N ALA A 146 0.18 4.69 26.99
CA ALA A 146 1.08 4.73 25.84
C ALA A 146 1.30 6.16 25.33
N LEU A 147 0.24 6.99 25.33
CA LEU A 147 0.36 8.40 24.98
C LEU A 147 1.28 9.17 25.95
N ILE A 148 1.07 8.96 27.26
CA ILE A 148 1.94 9.55 28.30
C ILE A 148 3.41 9.10 28.09
N GLY A 149 3.63 7.82 27.80
CA GLY A 149 4.95 7.29 27.52
C GLY A 149 5.62 7.92 26.31
N LEU A 150 4.89 8.12 25.23
CA LEU A 150 5.40 8.76 24.02
C LEU A 150 5.80 10.21 24.30
N VAL A 151 4.93 10.97 24.99
CA VAL A 151 5.21 12.36 25.37
C VAL A 151 6.42 12.43 26.31
N SER A 152 6.53 11.49 27.27
CA SER A 152 7.69 11.42 28.16
C SER A 152 8.99 11.15 27.41
N CYS A 153 8.99 10.27 26.42
CA CYS A 153 10.16 10.04 25.58
C CYS A 153 10.56 11.29 24.77
N LEU A 154 9.61 12.00 24.20
CA LEU A 154 9.89 13.27 23.51
C LEU A 154 10.47 14.32 24.47
N ALA A 155 9.91 14.44 25.68
CA ALA A 155 10.40 15.35 26.70
C ALA A 155 11.85 15.03 27.14
N ILE A 156 12.21 13.76 27.29
CA ILE A 156 13.58 13.33 27.57
C ILE A 156 14.54 13.79 26.46
N TRP A 157 14.18 13.59 25.20
CA TRP A 157 15.00 14.00 24.06
C TRP A 157 15.13 15.52 23.94
N ASP A 158 14.07 16.28 24.20
CA ASP A 158 14.15 17.74 24.20
C ASP A 158 14.96 18.25 25.39
N ALA A 159 14.84 17.64 26.57
CA ALA A 159 15.68 17.99 27.74
C ALA A 159 17.17 17.76 27.43
N ILE A 160 17.52 16.67 26.75
CA ILE A 160 18.89 16.39 26.34
C ILE A 160 19.39 17.42 25.33
N LYS A 161 18.59 17.81 24.34
CA LYS A 161 18.98 18.88 23.40
C LYS A 161 19.23 20.20 24.10
N VAL A 162 18.33 20.59 25.00
CA VAL A 162 18.49 21.84 25.80
C VAL A 162 19.72 21.75 26.69
N ALA A 163 19.96 20.63 27.38
CA ALA A 163 21.13 20.43 28.21
C ALA A 163 22.43 20.51 27.38
N SER A 164 22.45 19.92 26.21
CA SER A 164 23.59 19.94 25.29
C SER A 164 23.96 21.37 24.85
N SER A 165 22.94 22.17 24.54
CA SER A 165 23.18 23.57 24.12
C SER A 165 23.66 24.47 25.26
N LYS A 166 23.18 24.26 26.51
CA LYS A 166 23.56 25.07 27.67
C LYS A 166 24.93 24.72 28.21
N TRP A 167 25.31 23.46 28.27
CA TRP A 167 26.49 23.01 28.99
C TRP A 167 27.71 22.74 28.11
N ARG A 168 27.67 23.04 26.79
CA ARG A 168 28.77 22.88 25.82
C ARG A 168 29.49 21.53 25.97
N TRP A 169 28.72 20.44 25.94
CA TRP A 169 29.19 19.07 26.19
C TRP A 169 30.16 18.56 25.12
N ASP A 170 30.36 19.32 24.05
CA ASP A 170 31.39 19.06 23.02
C ASP A 170 32.79 18.87 23.59
N ARG A 171 33.05 19.40 24.80
CA ARG A 171 34.32 19.22 25.50
C ARG A 171 34.48 17.86 26.17
N HIS A 172 33.40 17.11 26.39
CA HIS A 172 33.41 15.83 27.12
C HIS A 172 32.68 14.75 26.33
N PRO A 173 33.25 14.22 25.22
CA PRO A 173 32.56 13.31 24.30
C PRO A 173 32.15 11.99 24.97
N LEU A 174 32.86 11.54 26.01
CA LEU A 174 32.49 10.32 26.73
C LEU A 174 31.21 10.51 27.56
N ILE A 175 31.09 11.64 28.25
CA ILE A 175 29.90 11.96 29.06
C ILE A 175 28.69 12.13 28.14
N TRP A 176 28.86 12.77 26.99
CA TRP A 176 27.81 12.95 25.99
C TRP A 176 27.31 11.62 25.47
N LYS A 177 28.20 10.71 25.07
CA LYS A 177 27.82 9.36 24.63
C LYS A 177 27.10 8.59 25.74
N ALA A 178 27.58 8.62 26.97
CA ALA A 178 26.94 7.96 28.11
C ALA A 178 25.51 8.48 28.33
N LEU A 179 25.30 9.81 28.24
CA LEU A 179 23.97 10.40 28.39
C LEU A 179 23.02 9.96 27.30
N ILE A 180 23.47 9.92 26.04
CA ILE A 180 22.65 9.40 24.91
C ILE A 180 22.24 7.95 25.15
N TYR A 181 23.18 7.09 25.56
CA TYR A 181 22.85 5.69 25.85
C TYR A 181 21.86 5.57 27.01
N MET A 182 22.05 6.32 28.09
CA MET A 182 21.11 6.35 29.23
C MET A 182 19.72 6.79 28.79
N ALA A 183 19.61 7.80 27.94
CA ALA A 183 18.33 8.27 27.41
C ALA A 183 17.67 7.23 26.48
N GLN A 184 18.46 6.53 25.67
CA GLN A 184 17.95 5.44 24.82
C GLN A 184 17.40 4.29 25.68
N PHE A 185 18.15 3.86 26.71
CA PHE A 185 17.67 2.82 27.64
C PHE A 185 16.42 3.25 28.40
N ALA A 186 16.39 4.49 28.90
CA ALA A 186 15.23 5.03 29.60
C ALA A 186 13.99 5.09 28.67
N SER A 187 14.16 5.61 27.45
CA SER A 187 13.08 5.64 26.46
C SER A 187 12.58 4.24 26.11
N LEU A 188 13.49 3.29 25.89
CA LEU A 188 13.11 1.89 25.60
C LEU A 188 12.34 1.26 26.76
N ALA A 189 12.81 1.45 28.00
CA ALA A 189 12.12 0.95 29.19
C ALA A 189 10.70 1.53 29.34
N ILE A 190 10.54 2.83 29.10
CA ILE A 190 9.23 3.51 29.09
C ILE A 190 8.33 2.94 28.00
N LEU A 191 8.82 2.79 26.77
CA LEU A 191 8.04 2.28 25.63
C LEU A 191 7.54 0.85 25.89
N ILE A 192 8.39 0.00 26.48
CA ILE A 192 8.01 -1.38 26.82
C ILE A 192 7.03 -1.40 27.99
N SER A 193 7.30 -0.67 29.08
CA SER A 193 6.48 -0.67 30.30
C SER A 193 5.06 -0.16 30.04
N LEU A 194 4.88 0.79 29.13
CA LEU A 194 3.59 1.40 28.81
C LEU A 194 2.88 0.78 27.61
N ASN A 195 3.36 -0.38 27.14
CA ASN A 195 2.72 -1.17 26.08
C ASN A 195 2.55 -0.44 24.74
N ILE A 196 3.42 0.54 24.42
CA ILE A 196 3.36 1.27 23.14
C ILE A 196 3.50 0.32 21.95
N GLN A 197 4.28 -0.77 22.12
CA GLN A 197 4.44 -1.80 21.10
C GLN A 197 3.09 -2.44 20.69
N LYS A 198 2.13 -2.57 21.61
CA LYS A 198 0.78 -3.08 21.28
C LYS A 198 0.00 -2.11 20.42
N ALA A 199 0.06 -0.82 20.72
CA ALA A 199 -0.56 0.23 19.90
C ALA A 199 0.04 0.25 18.49
N LEU A 200 1.36 0.17 18.39
CA LEU A 200 2.06 0.13 17.12
C LEU A 200 1.70 -1.13 16.32
N LEU A 201 1.77 -2.30 16.94
CA LEU A 201 1.42 -3.58 16.29
C LEU A 201 -0.02 -3.56 15.77
N PHE A 202 -0.97 -3.11 16.58
CA PHE A 202 -2.36 -2.99 16.17
C PHE A 202 -2.51 -2.06 14.96
N SER A 203 -1.88 -0.90 14.99
CA SER A 203 -1.91 0.09 13.89
C SER A 203 -1.29 -0.45 12.62
N VAL A 204 -0.17 -1.19 12.72
CA VAL A 204 0.47 -1.86 11.59
C VAL A 204 -0.45 -2.93 11.01
N CYS A 205 -1.02 -3.80 11.82
CA CYS A 205 -1.92 -4.88 11.36
C CYS A 205 -3.17 -4.32 10.68
N VAL A 206 -3.85 -3.37 11.33
CA VAL A 206 -5.07 -2.75 10.77
C VAL A 206 -4.74 -1.93 9.53
N GLY A 207 -3.71 -1.08 9.61
CA GLY A 207 -3.27 -0.25 8.50
C GLY A 207 -2.87 -1.07 7.28
N TYR A 208 -2.07 -2.11 7.47
CA TYR A 208 -1.66 -3.02 6.40
C TYR A 208 -2.86 -3.72 5.75
N THR A 209 -3.78 -4.24 6.57
CA THR A 209 -4.99 -4.91 6.06
C THR A 209 -5.83 -3.94 5.22
N VAL A 210 -6.06 -2.72 5.71
CA VAL A 210 -6.83 -1.71 4.97
C VAL A 210 -6.13 -1.31 3.67
N ILE A 211 -4.81 -1.12 3.70
CA ILE A 211 -4.02 -0.79 2.49
C ILE A 211 -4.18 -1.89 1.44
N ILE A 212 -3.97 -3.16 1.82
CA ILE A 212 -4.07 -4.29 0.89
C ILE A 212 -5.49 -4.43 0.33
N LEU A 213 -6.52 -4.42 1.17
CA LEU A 213 -7.89 -4.57 0.71
C LEU A 213 -8.31 -3.40 -0.18
N HIS A 214 -8.10 -2.17 0.25
CA HIS A 214 -8.46 -1.00 -0.55
C HIS A 214 -7.73 -0.99 -1.88
N SER A 215 -6.41 -1.24 -1.91
CA SER A 215 -5.62 -1.21 -3.13
C SER A 215 -5.96 -2.35 -4.10
N ALA A 216 -6.31 -3.55 -3.59
CA ALA A 216 -6.68 -4.69 -4.41
C ALA A 216 -8.08 -4.54 -5.02
N PHE A 217 -9.03 -3.97 -4.28
CA PHE A 217 -10.41 -3.79 -4.76
C PHE A 217 -10.58 -2.54 -5.63
N ARG A 218 -9.75 -1.53 -5.46
CA ARG A 218 -9.80 -0.31 -6.25
C ARG A 218 -9.37 -0.59 -7.69
N LYS A 219 -10.28 -0.37 -8.65
CA LYS A 219 -9.98 -0.45 -10.09
C LYS A 219 -8.94 0.60 -10.48
N LEU A 220 -8.09 0.28 -11.42
CA LEU A 220 -7.19 1.26 -12.00
C LEU A 220 -8.01 2.25 -12.85
N THR A 221 -7.78 3.53 -12.64
CA THR A 221 -8.44 4.61 -13.38
C THR A 221 -7.39 5.47 -14.06
N THR A 222 -7.58 5.74 -15.35
CA THR A 222 -6.68 6.60 -16.11
C THR A 222 -6.59 8.00 -15.51
N ASN A 223 -5.36 8.46 -15.28
CA ASN A 223 -5.08 9.85 -14.91
C ASN A 223 -5.12 10.80 -16.11
N GLN A 224 -5.70 10.38 -17.25
CA GLN A 224 -5.77 11.26 -18.40
C GLN A 224 -6.64 12.47 -18.08
N PRO A 225 -6.09 13.71 -18.21
CA PRO A 225 -6.90 14.90 -18.16
C PRO A 225 -8.00 14.78 -19.23
N SER A 226 -9.22 15.13 -18.86
CA SER A 226 -10.45 15.00 -19.65
C SER A 226 -10.34 15.52 -21.11
N SER A 227 -9.37 16.34 -21.41
CA SER A 227 -9.07 16.86 -22.76
C SER A 227 -8.61 15.80 -23.77
N ARG A 228 -7.95 14.72 -23.35
CA ARG A 228 -7.55 13.64 -24.27
C ARG A 228 -8.67 12.65 -24.56
N ARG A 229 -9.60 12.44 -23.65
CA ARG A 229 -10.74 11.54 -23.85
C ARG A 229 -11.65 12.00 -24.99
N HIS A 230 -11.79 13.33 -25.21
CA HIS A 230 -12.54 13.88 -26.35
C HIS A 230 -11.86 13.65 -27.69
N GLN A 231 -10.54 13.57 -27.75
CA GLN A 231 -9.79 13.42 -28.98
C GLN A 231 -9.89 11.99 -29.57
N TYR A 232 -9.91 10.96 -28.72
CA TYR A 232 -10.07 9.57 -29.20
C TYR A 232 -11.48 9.28 -29.71
N ASN A 233 -12.51 9.90 -29.12
CA ASN A 233 -13.89 9.74 -29.59
C ASN A 233 -14.18 10.46 -30.92
N LEU A 234 -13.32 11.38 -31.35
CA LEU A 234 -13.45 12.09 -32.62
C LEU A 234 -12.78 11.37 -33.81
N TYR A 235 -11.85 10.43 -33.52
CA TYR A 235 -11.15 9.66 -34.57
C TYR A 235 -11.66 8.21 -34.69
N GLY A 236 -12.67 7.81 -33.92
CA GLY A 236 -13.25 6.47 -33.87
C GLY A 236 -14.63 6.31 -34.51
N ASN A 237 -15.06 7.28 -35.35
CA ASN A 237 -16.26 7.17 -36.18
C ASN A 237 -15.89 7.21 -37.67
#